data_8d2768a215824c555be3b21ad2fdb54a
#
_entry.id   8d2768a215824c555be3b21ad2fdb54a
#
_cell.length_a   1.000
_cell.length_b   1.000
_cell.length_c   1.000
_cell.angle_alpha   90.00
_cell.angle_beta   90.00
_cell.angle_gamma   90.00
#
_symmetry.space_group_name_H-M   'P 1'
#
loop_
_entity.id
_entity.type
_entity.pdbx_description
1 polymer ?
#
loop_
_entity_poly.entity_id
_entity_poly.type
_entity_poly.pdbx_seq_one_letter_code
_entity_poly.pdbx_strand_id
1 'polypeptide(L)'
;MITNFIKKVKKFFEEVYETDLKTLSLEELKELNDKMTAFYADPLVCKNETENDKLCSTIIIYMLDCYSHFVRKTENADTYMTFINDIASVMPEDMEKAKSITLSLLSEVSRPVSSAIKHVTVIENPEREIILGADLDSYNYLYYYGENITENQLKIVDFFNKTDDETITGMAQCTIDAFLRGLKNTGIDASKKEYLSLVYPIGFEKVARKIQQLLDGKMEIIFSTDSISFNKQVDYNHRYDYNLYITQDYVDSYLSTFEESLGDVEERLTAYAGPIYIDSFGEKRFVPENGHEIYKKSEEITKMSSDFSTKYSNMYLKHIRKDTSFCIISYPCPEIGDNFEEIFKETIHINTLDNAKYQRIHQNIIDVLDTAKTIHITGKNGNKTDLVVALTEIADPEKETIFENCCADVNVPVGEVFTSPKLTGTNGVLHVSEIYLNKWKFENLTLQIKDGFIEKYSCSNYPTEKENTEYINEHLLFDHPTLPMGEFAIGTNTYAYVMGNKYNINDKLDILIAEKTGPHFAFGDTCFSLEEHIDTFNPDGKKIIAKDNEVSIKRLSDNADEQSKAYFGCHTDITIPYAELGDIVAIRNDGTEVTIIQDGKFVLSGTEELNIEGM
;
A
#
# COMPACT_ATOMS: atom_id res chain seq x y z
N MET A 1 41.19 4.78 -1.29
CA MET A 1 39.91 5.51 -1.42
C MET A 1 38.90 4.95 -0.40
N ILE A 2 38.58 3.68 -0.45
CA ILE A 2 37.63 2.97 0.45
C ILE A 2 37.96 3.20 1.92
N THR A 3 39.19 2.91 2.37
CA THR A 3 39.63 3.08 3.76
C THR A 3 39.40 4.52 4.28
N ASN A 4 39.60 5.53 3.43
CA ASN A 4 39.38 6.93 3.82
C ASN A 4 37.88 7.25 3.92
N PHE A 5 37.06 6.69 3.04
CA PHE A 5 35.61 6.81 3.10
C PHE A 5 35.05 6.20 4.39
N ILE A 6 35.39 4.95 4.67
CA ILE A 6 34.96 4.24 5.89
C ILE A 6 35.35 5.00 7.17
N LYS A 7 36.59 5.52 7.21
CA LYS A 7 37.04 6.34 8.35
C LYS A 7 36.21 7.63 8.52
N LYS A 8 35.78 8.26 7.42
CA LYS A 8 34.92 9.46 7.48
C LYS A 8 33.54 9.11 7.99
N VAL A 9 32.93 8.03 7.46
CA VAL A 9 31.61 7.54 7.91
C VAL A 9 31.66 7.18 9.39
N LYS A 10 32.65 6.37 9.81
CA LYS A 10 32.83 6.00 11.21
C LYS A 10 32.93 7.23 12.12
N LYS A 11 33.81 8.18 11.80
CA LYS A 11 33.98 9.40 12.61
C LYS A 11 32.69 10.20 12.72
N PHE A 12 31.95 10.32 11.61
CA PHE A 12 30.68 11.02 11.58
C PHE A 12 29.64 10.31 12.48
N PHE A 13 29.58 8.98 12.44
CA PHE A 13 28.64 8.24 13.28
C PHE A 13 29.02 8.26 14.76
N GLU A 14 30.30 8.26 15.11
CA GLU A 14 30.76 8.49 16.48
C GLU A 14 30.28 9.87 16.99
N GLU A 15 30.41 10.92 16.17
CA GLU A 15 29.93 12.27 16.49
C GLU A 15 28.39 12.29 16.68
N VAL A 16 27.61 11.68 15.77
CA VAL A 16 26.14 11.60 15.87
C VAL A 16 25.71 10.81 17.10
N TYR A 17 26.36 9.67 17.35
CA TYR A 17 26.05 8.79 18.47
C TYR A 17 26.25 9.46 19.84
N GLU A 18 27.29 10.30 19.99
CA GLU A 18 27.59 11.05 21.22
C GLU A 18 26.75 12.33 21.37
N THR A 19 26.12 12.82 20.28
CA THR A 19 25.40 14.10 20.28
C THR A 19 23.93 13.91 20.71
N ASP A 20 23.44 14.82 21.54
CA ASP A 20 21.99 14.98 21.74
C ASP A 20 21.44 15.94 20.66
N LEU A 21 20.78 15.37 19.64
CA LEU A 21 20.27 16.14 18.52
C LEU A 21 19.22 17.19 18.93
N LYS A 22 18.53 16.98 20.08
CA LYS A 22 17.55 17.94 20.59
C LYS A 22 18.19 19.27 21.03
N THR A 23 19.51 19.30 21.20
CA THR A 23 20.27 20.52 21.55
C THR A 23 20.79 21.30 20.34
N LEU A 24 20.70 20.72 19.15
CA LEU A 24 21.22 21.33 17.92
C LEU A 24 20.26 22.36 17.33
N SER A 25 20.82 23.38 16.70
CA SER A 25 20.07 24.31 15.86
C SER A 25 19.58 23.64 14.58
N LEU A 26 18.57 24.23 13.94
CA LEU A 26 18.07 23.74 12.66
C LEU A 26 19.15 23.67 11.58
N GLU A 27 20.10 24.63 11.57
CA GLU A 27 21.20 24.66 10.63
C GLU A 27 22.15 23.48 10.81
N GLU A 28 22.52 23.16 12.06
CA GLU A 28 23.35 21.99 12.38
C GLU A 28 22.64 20.67 12.02
N LEU A 29 21.33 20.56 12.26
CA LEU A 29 20.55 19.38 11.87
C LEU A 29 20.50 19.19 10.34
N LYS A 30 20.33 20.29 9.59
CA LYS A 30 20.42 20.27 8.11
C LYS A 30 21.79 19.83 7.64
N GLU A 31 22.87 20.31 8.27
CA GLU A 31 24.23 19.88 7.93
C GLU A 31 24.45 18.37 8.14
N LEU A 32 23.83 17.75 9.17
CA LEU A 32 23.90 16.30 9.36
C LEU A 32 23.19 15.56 8.23
N ASN A 33 21.98 16.00 7.85
CA ASN A 33 21.22 15.45 6.72
C ASN A 33 22.01 15.56 5.39
N ASP A 34 22.60 16.73 5.12
CA ASP A 34 23.39 16.96 3.91
C ASP A 34 24.64 16.07 3.87
N LYS A 35 25.28 15.82 5.01
CA LYS A 35 26.42 14.89 5.12
C LYS A 35 26.00 13.46 4.80
N MET A 36 24.84 13.01 5.28
CA MET A 36 24.32 11.69 4.93
C MET A 36 24.01 11.60 3.44
N THR A 37 23.33 12.57 2.87
CA THR A 37 23.06 12.66 1.43
C THR A 37 24.38 12.60 0.62
N ALA A 38 25.42 13.29 1.07
CA ALA A 38 26.74 13.24 0.42
C ALA A 38 27.42 11.86 0.51
N PHE A 39 27.23 11.11 1.61
CA PHE A 39 27.73 9.73 1.71
C PHE A 39 26.99 8.79 0.74
N TYR A 40 25.66 8.90 0.63
CA TYR A 40 24.89 8.12 -0.34
C TYR A 40 25.11 8.54 -1.81
N ALA A 41 25.67 9.71 -2.05
CA ALA A 41 26.08 10.16 -3.38
C ALA A 41 27.52 9.76 -3.78
N ASP A 42 28.31 9.13 -2.87
CA ASP A 42 29.67 8.70 -3.18
C ASP A 42 29.64 7.51 -4.18
N PRO A 43 30.43 7.55 -5.26
CA PRO A 43 30.47 6.45 -6.24
C PRO A 43 30.79 5.06 -5.67
N LEU A 44 31.36 4.98 -4.48
CA LEU A 44 31.65 3.72 -3.82
C LEU A 44 30.39 2.92 -3.45
N VAL A 45 29.25 3.58 -3.24
CA VAL A 45 27.98 2.93 -2.84
C VAL A 45 27.30 2.19 -4.00
N CYS A 46 27.68 2.45 -5.26
CA CYS A 46 27.12 1.78 -6.44
C CYS A 46 28.18 1.04 -7.26
N LYS A 47 29.39 0.86 -6.73
CA LYS A 47 30.47 0.22 -7.45
C LYS A 47 30.24 -1.28 -7.59
N ASN A 48 30.28 -1.81 -8.85
CA ASN A 48 29.92 -3.21 -9.14
C ASN A 48 30.82 -3.87 -10.22
N GLU A 49 32.01 -3.32 -10.48
CA GLU A 49 32.92 -3.81 -11.54
C GLU A 49 33.48 -5.21 -11.27
N THR A 50 33.69 -5.53 -9.98
CA THR A 50 34.20 -6.83 -9.52
C THR A 50 33.35 -7.38 -8.37
N GLU A 51 33.42 -8.67 -8.07
CA GLU A 51 32.72 -9.26 -6.92
C GLU A 51 33.14 -8.59 -5.59
N ASN A 52 34.40 -8.17 -5.46
CA ASN A 52 34.85 -7.42 -4.31
C ASN A 52 34.25 -6.01 -4.26
N ASP A 53 34.06 -5.36 -5.40
CA ASP A 53 33.39 -4.05 -5.45
C ASP A 53 31.94 -4.17 -5.02
N LYS A 54 31.20 -5.19 -5.51
CA LYS A 54 29.83 -5.47 -5.13
C LYS A 54 29.68 -5.69 -3.62
N LEU A 55 30.51 -6.58 -3.08
CA LEU A 55 30.51 -6.86 -1.64
C LEU A 55 30.86 -5.61 -0.82
N CYS A 56 31.85 -4.84 -1.27
CA CYS A 56 32.26 -3.60 -0.61
C CYS A 56 31.14 -2.56 -0.61
N SER A 57 30.48 -2.36 -1.76
CA SER A 57 29.35 -1.46 -1.94
C SER A 57 28.20 -1.83 -1.01
N THR A 58 27.81 -3.11 -0.99
CA THR A 58 26.74 -3.62 -0.11
C THR A 58 27.07 -3.43 1.38
N ILE A 59 28.30 -3.72 1.81
CA ILE A 59 28.69 -3.50 3.20
C ILE A 59 28.67 -2.01 3.57
N ILE A 60 29.08 -1.13 2.63
CA ILE A 60 29.00 0.32 2.83
C ILE A 60 27.55 0.77 3.04
N ILE A 61 26.60 0.26 2.26
CA ILE A 61 25.18 0.57 2.43
C ILE A 61 24.69 0.13 3.82
N TYR A 62 24.97 -1.10 4.24
CA TYR A 62 24.61 -1.53 5.61
C TYR A 62 25.24 -0.65 6.70
N MET A 63 26.45 -0.12 6.47
CA MET A 63 27.02 0.89 7.38
C MET A 63 26.22 2.19 7.39
N LEU A 64 25.80 2.68 6.22
CA LEU A 64 25.04 3.93 6.11
C LEU A 64 23.64 3.81 6.72
N ASP A 65 23.00 2.66 6.55
CA ASP A 65 21.67 2.37 7.10
C ASP A 65 21.64 2.36 8.64
N CYS A 66 22.82 2.22 9.29
CA CYS A 66 22.90 2.37 10.74
C CYS A 66 22.63 3.79 11.26
N TYR A 67 22.60 4.80 10.40
CA TYR A 67 22.43 6.21 10.78
C TYR A 67 21.18 6.47 11.62
N SER A 68 20.02 5.96 11.18
CA SER A 68 18.76 6.14 11.88
C SER A 68 18.79 5.58 13.31
N HIS A 69 19.50 4.46 13.53
CA HIS A 69 19.67 3.86 14.85
C HIS A 69 20.49 4.73 15.80
N PHE A 70 21.48 5.46 15.28
CA PHE A 70 22.28 6.40 16.09
C PHE A 70 21.49 7.67 16.42
N VAL A 71 20.72 8.19 15.48
CA VAL A 71 19.85 9.35 15.68
C VAL A 71 18.77 9.05 16.73
N ARG A 72 18.06 7.92 16.58
CA ARG A 72 16.95 7.49 17.43
C ARG A 72 17.39 6.91 18.77
N LYS A 73 18.69 6.67 18.97
CA LYS A 73 19.22 6.00 20.17
C LYS A 73 18.52 4.66 20.44
N THR A 74 18.31 3.85 19.39
CA THR A 74 17.63 2.56 19.51
C THR A 74 18.42 1.60 20.43
N GLU A 75 17.76 0.58 20.98
CA GLU A 75 18.38 -0.42 21.85
C GLU A 75 19.57 -1.17 21.22
N ASN A 76 19.60 -1.25 19.87
CA ASN A 76 20.68 -1.91 19.11
C ASN A 76 21.78 -0.93 18.67
N ALA A 77 21.75 0.33 19.06
CA ALA A 77 22.74 1.33 18.63
C ALA A 77 24.18 0.93 18.98
N ASP A 78 24.42 0.32 20.15
CA ASP A 78 25.73 -0.20 20.54
C ASP A 78 26.22 -1.35 19.64
N THR A 79 25.32 -2.27 19.25
CA THR A 79 25.60 -3.36 18.32
C THR A 79 25.99 -2.81 16.95
N TYR A 80 25.27 -1.83 16.44
CA TYR A 80 25.60 -1.16 15.18
C TYR A 80 26.93 -0.39 15.27
N MET A 81 27.22 0.27 16.39
CA MET A 81 28.53 0.95 16.56
C MET A 81 29.67 -0.08 16.60
N THR A 82 29.48 -1.22 17.23
CA THR A 82 30.44 -2.33 17.22
C THR A 82 30.67 -2.81 15.79
N PHE A 83 29.60 -3.04 15.02
CA PHE A 83 29.68 -3.40 13.60
C PHE A 83 30.52 -2.38 12.80
N ILE A 84 30.23 -1.08 12.94
CA ILE A 84 30.98 -0.01 12.26
C ILE A 84 32.48 -0.07 12.60
N ASN A 85 32.81 -0.28 13.87
CA ASN A 85 34.20 -0.39 14.33
C ASN A 85 34.90 -1.63 13.75
N ASP A 86 34.25 -2.77 13.75
CA ASP A 86 34.78 -4.02 13.23
C ASP A 86 35.00 -3.96 11.72
N ILE A 87 34.03 -3.46 10.96
CA ILE A 87 34.16 -3.23 9.51
C ILE A 87 35.32 -2.25 9.22
N ALA A 88 35.42 -1.14 9.93
CA ALA A 88 36.49 -0.17 9.76
C ALA A 88 37.90 -0.74 10.08
N SER A 89 37.98 -1.81 10.87
CA SER A 89 39.23 -2.48 11.22
C SER A 89 39.72 -3.47 10.15
N VAL A 90 38.81 -4.00 9.30
CA VAL A 90 39.12 -5.07 8.35
C VAL A 90 39.02 -4.65 6.89
N MET A 91 38.14 -3.70 6.54
CA MET A 91 38.00 -3.25 5.16
C MET A 91 39.01 -2.21 4.73
N PRO A 92 39.54 -2.29 3.48
CA PRO A 92 39.23 -3.30 2.45
C PRO A 92 40.19 -4.49 2.43
N GLU A 93 41.04 -4.63 3.42
CA GLU A 93 42.17 -5.58 3.42
C GLU A 93 41.71 -7.05 3.56
N ASP A 94 40.59 -7.32 4.26
CA ASP A 94 40.03 -8.65 4.49
C ASP A 94 38.51 -8.66 4.23
N MET A 95 38.12 -8.77 2.96
CA MET A 95 36.72 -8.74 2.53
C MET A 95 35.90 -9.97 2.98
N GLU A 96 36.55 -11.14 3.12
CA GLU A 96 35.87 -12.34 3.64
C GLU A 96 35.47 -12.17 5.11
N LYS A 97 36.38 -11.59 5.89
CA LYS A 97 36.08 -11.26 7.28
C LYS A 97 35.02 -10.16 7.39
N ALA A 98 35.06 -9.14 6.54
CA ALA A 98 34.05 -8.11 6.48
C ALA A 98 32.66 -8.70 6.15
N LYS A 99 32.58 -9.62 5.18
CA LYS A 99 31.37 -10.37 4.87
C LYS A 99 30.85 -11.15 6.08
N SER A 100 31.73 -11.88 6.77
CA SER A 100 31.36 -12.65 7.95
C SER A 100 30.79 -11.78 9.08
N ILE A 101 31.39 -10.60 9.32
CA ILE A 101 30.91 -9.63 10.30
C ILE A 101 29.52 -9.12 9.91
N THR A 102 29.30 -8.79 8.63
CA THR A 102 28.00 -8.31 8.12
C THR A 102 26.92 -9.39 8.26
N LEU A 103 27.21 -10.63 7.89
CA LEU A 103 26.28 -11.74 8.05
C LEU A 103 25.95 -12.03 9.53
N SER A 104 26.92 -11.87 10.42
CA SER A 104 26.68 -11.99 11.87
C SER A 104 25.74 -10.90 12.37
N LEU A 105 25.96 -9.64 11.97
CA LEU A 105 25.03 -8.56 12.30
C LEU A 105 23.62 -8.86 11.80
N LEU A 106 23.48 -9.22 10.52
CA LEU A 106 22.18 -9.51 9.93
C LEU A 106 21.47 -10.65 10.66
N SER A 107 22.17 -11.70 11.07
CA SER A 107 21.60 -12.79 11.86
C SER A 107 21.19 -12.38 13.27
N GLU A 108 21.86 -11.40 13.87
CA GLU A 108 21.59 -10.92 15.23
C GLU A 108 20.41 -9.91 15.24
N VAL A 109 20.45 -8.90 14.37
CA VAL A 109 19.46 -7.81 14.36
C VAL A 109 18.23 -8.12 13.53
N SER A 110 18.35 -9.01 12.54
CA SER A 110 17.22 -9.52 11.75
C SER A 110 16.48 -10.66 12.43
N ARG A 111 16.76 -10.94 13.70
CA ARG A 111 15.89 -11.85 14.43
C ARG A 111 14.49 -11.27 14.42
N PRO A 112 13.53 -11.98 13.81
CA PRO A 112 12.21 -11.45 13.48
C PRO A 112 11.39 -11.00 14.67
N VAL A 113 11.73 -11.52 15.84
CA VAL A 113 11.15 -11.17 17.13
C VAL A 113 11.21 -9.69 17.41
N SER A 114 12.28 -9.02 16.96
CA SER A 114 12.47 -7.64 17.36
C SER A 114 11.63 -6.65 16.54
N SER A 115 11.57 -6.80 15.23
CA SER A 115 10.93 -5.78 14.38
C SER A 115 9.41 -5.97 14.24
N ALA A 116 8.94 -7.02 13.60
CA ALA A 116 7.51 -7.18 13.29
C ALA A 116 6.64 -7.32 14.54
N ILE A 117 7.12 -7.95 15.60
CA ILE A 117 6.38 -8.08 16.86
C ILE A 117 6.41 -6.76 17.64
N LYS A 118 7.53 -6.03 17.65
CA LYS A 118 7.60 -4.72 18.31
C LYS A 118 6.68 -3.70 17.67
N HIS A 119 6.56 -3.67 16.35
CA HIS A 119 5.61 -2.80 15.63
C HIS A 119 4.15 -3.02 16.03
N VAL A 120 3.83 -4.16 16.62
CA VAL A 120 2.46 -4.48 17.05
C VAL A 120 2.34 -4.74 18.56
N THR A 121 3.40 -4.51 19.34
CA THR A 121 3.36 -4.77 20.80
C THR A 121 4.03 -3.71 21.65
N VAL A 122 4.94 -2.89 21.12
CA VAL A 122 5.71 -1.92 21.91
C VAL A 122 5.16 -0.51 21.72
N ILE A 123 4.44 0.01 22.71
CA ILE A 123 3.82 1.34 22.68
C ILE A 123 4.87 2.44 22.81
N GLU A 124 5.83 2.29 23.71
CA GLU A 124 6.87 3.29 23.94
C GLU A 124 7.99 3.12 22.88
N ASN A 125 8.11 4.10 22.02
CA ASN A 125 9.09 4.13 20.94
C ASN A 125 9.53 5.57 20.63
N PRO A 126 10.61 5.78 19.87
CA PRO A 126 11.10 7.11 19.52
C PRO A 126 10.07 8.00 18.79
N GLU A 127 9.25 7.42 17.94
CA GLU A 127 8.18 8.12 17.22
C GLU A 127 7.16 8.70 18.19
N ARG A 128 6.77 7.95 19.21
CA ARG A 128 5.85 8.42 20.28
C ARG A 128 6.43 9.62 21.04
N GLU A 129 7.73 9.59 21.35
CA GLU A 129 8.39 10.73 22.00
C GLU A 129 8.31 12.00 21.15
N ILE A 130 8.48 11.88 19.82
CA ILE A 130 8.36 13.00 18.89
C ILE A 130 6.91 13.49 18.85
N ILE A 131 5.94 12.59 18.63
CA ILE A 131 4.53 12.93 18.56
C ILE A 131 4.04 13.64 19.82
N LEU A 132 4.39 13.17 21.01
CA LEU A 132 3.88 13.72 22.26
C LEU A 132 4.68 14.91 22.79
N GLY A 133 6.00 14.94 22.56
CA GLY A 133 6.92 15.85 23.23
C GLY A 133 7.52 16.96 22.37
N ALA A 134 7.57 16.81 21.04
CA ALA A 134 8.21 17.81 20.20
C ALA A 134 7.33 19.05 19.95
N ASP A 135 8.01 20.17 19.69
CA ASP A 135 7.37 21.37 19.13
C ASP A 135 7.12 21.15 17.63
N LEU A 136 5.88 20.84 17.25
CA LEU A 136 5.48 20.54 15.87
C LEU A 136 5.27 21.79 15.00
N ASP A 137 5.43 22.99 15.56
CA ASP A 137 5.46 24.24 14.77
C ASP A 137 6.88 24.54 14.23
N SER A 138 7.90 23.86 14.78
CA SER A 138 9.28 23.92 14.29
C SER A 138 9.60 22.84 13.26
N TYR A 139 10.76 22.93 12.60
CA TYR A 139 11.22 21.87 11.67
C TYR A 139 12.23 20.91 12.32
N ASN A 140 12.71 21.22 13.54
CA ASN A 140 13.81 20.48 14.15
C ASN A 140 13.49 19.00 14.35
N TYR A 141 12.26 18.70 14.78
CA TYR A 141 11.82 17.33 15.07
C TYR A 141 11.88 16.40 13.87
N LEU A 142 11.78 16.92 12.63
CA LEU A 142 11.87 16.11 11.42
C LEU A 142 13.19 15.34 11.35
N TYR A 143 14.28 15.94 11.82
CA TYR A 143 15.61 15.33 11.79
C TYR A 143 15.85 14.31 12.91
N TYR A 144 14.93 14.19 13.87
CA TYR A 144 15.04 13.18 14.96
C TYR A 144 14.65 11.79 14.51
N TYR A 145 14.06 11.65 13.31
CA TYR A 145 13.79 10.35 12.69
C TYR A 145 15.03 9.67 12.11
N GLY A 146 16.08 10.42 11.79
CA GLY A 146 17.27 9.87 11.12
C GLY A 146 17.00 9.47 9.67
N GLU A 147 15.98 10.07 9.06
CA GLU A 147 15.57 9.88 7.67
C GLU A 147 16.01 11.07 6.81
N ASN A 148 15.96 10.92 5.48
CA ASN A 148 16.28 12.03 4.56
C ASN A 148 15.18 13.09 4.57
N ILE A 149 15.45 14.24 5.16
CA ILE A 149 14.50 15.35 5.17
C ILE A 149 14.74 16.25 3.97
N THR A 150 13.74 16.38 3.13
CA THR A 150 13.76 17.15 1.89
C THR A 150 12.79 18.33 1.96
N GLU A 151 12.74 19.13 0.89
CA GLU A 151 11.76 20.21 0.72
C GLU A 151 10.29 19.71 0.83
N ASN A 152 10.03 18.43 0.55
CA ASN A 152 8.69 17.86 0.67
C ASN A 152 8.19 17.88 2.12
N GLN A 153 9.00 17.38 3.06
CA GLN A 153 8.63 17.36 4.48
C GLN A 153 8.45 18.77 5.03
N LEU A 154 9.34 19.70 4.64
CA LEU A 154 9.24 21.11 5.05
C LEU A 154 7.93 21.74 4.54
N LYS A 155 7.55 21.52 3.28
CA LYS A 155 6.29 22.03 2.70
C LYS A 155 5.04 21.43 3.33
N ILE A 156 5.07 20.15 3.72
CA ILE A 156 3.97 19.50 4.45
C ILE A 156 3.81 20.16 5.83
N VAL A 157 4.92 20.39 6.57
CA VAL A 157 4.87 21.10 7.85
C VAL A 157 4.36 22.54 7.66
N ASP A 158 4.81 23.25 6.63
CA ASP A 158 4.31 24.59 6.30
C ASP A 158 2.79 24.60 6.02
N PHE A 159 2.30 23.59 5.32
CA PHE A 159 0.86 23.41 5.07
C PHE A 159 0.10 23.23 6.39
N PHE A 160 0.54 22.32 7.25
CA PHE A 160 -0.13 22.09 8.54
C PHE A 160 0.03 23.25 9.53
N ASN A 161 1.10 24.05 9.45
CA ASN A 161 1.25 25.25 10.26
C ASN A 161 0.26 26.36 9.88
N LYS A 162 -0.24 26.35 8.65
CA LYS A 162 -1.29 27.28 8.16
C LYS A 162 -2.70 26.70 8.30
N THR A 163 -2.83 25.39 8.52
CA THR A 163 -4.12 24.69 8.61
C THR A 163 -4.70 24.87 10.02
N ASP A 164 -5.99 25.21 10.09
CA ASP A 164 -6.68 25.37 11.37
C ASP A 164 -6.90 24.05 12.10
N ASP A 165 -7.05 24.13 13.41
CA ASP A 165 -7.23 22.95 14.28
C ASP A 165 -8.54 22.19 13.98
N GLU A 166 -9.58 22.85 13.49
CA GLU A 166 -10.85 22.22 13.10
C GLU A 166 -10.63 21.27 11.93
N THR A 167 -9.91 21.73 10.88
CA THR A 167 -9.56 20.91 9.73
C THR A 167 -8.71 19.70 10.12
N ILE A 168 -7.66 19.89 10.95
CA ILE A 168 -6.81 18.79 11.44
C ILE A 168 -7.64 17.80 12.28
N THR A 169 -8.56 18.31 13.10
CA THR A 169 -9.48 17.49 13.90
C THR A 169 -10.42 16.68 12.98
N GLY A 170 -10.93 17.29 11.92
CA GLY A 170 -11.77 16.62 10.92
C GLY A 170 -11.04 15.46 10.23
N MET A 171 -9.79 15.67 9.83
CA MET A 171 -8.94 14.61 9.26
C MET A 171 -8.73 13.45 10.24
N ALA A 172 -8.36 13.75 11.48
CA ALA A 172 -8.15 12.76 12.54
C ALA A 172 -9.44 11.98 12.86
N GLN A 173 -10.56 12.69 13.00
CA GLN A 173 -11.86 12.07 13.30
C GLN A 173 -12.34 11.17 12.17
N CYS A 174 -12.20 11.61 10.91
CA CYS A 174 -12.53 10.78 9.74
C CYS A 174 -11.75 9.46 9.74
N THR A 175 -10.45 9.52 10.02
CA THR A 175 -9.57 8.34 10.10
C THR A 175 -10.02 7.39 11.21
N ILE A 176 -10.32 7.91 12.40
CA ILE A 176 -10.80 7.10 13.55
C ILE A 176 -12.16 6.47 13.23
N ASP A 177 -13.10 7.26 12.70
CA ASP A 177 -14.45 6.79 12.38
C ASP A 177 -14.43 5.68 11.33
N ALA A 178 -13.56 5.79 10.31
CA ALA A 178 -13.35 4.76 9.32
C ALA A 178 -12.81 3.48 9.96
N PHE A 179 -11.75 3.56 10.75
CA PHE A 179 -11.17 2.40 11.44
C PHE A 179 -12.17 1.69 12.37
N LEU A 180 -12.93 2.46 13.16
CA LEU A 180 -13.95 1.89 14.07
C LEU A 180 -15.11 1.26 13.29
N ARG A 181 -15.44 1.79 12.11
CA ARG A 181 -16.44 1.20 11.21
C ARG A 181 -15.94 -0.14 10.67
N GLY A 182 -14.68 -0.23 10.25
CA GLY A 182 -14.06 -1.49 9.81
C GLY A 182 -14.15 -2.58 10.88
N LEU A 183 -13.82 -2.26 12.15
CA LEU A 183 -13.99 -3.19 13.28
C LEU A 183 -15.45 -3.64 13.42
N LYS A 184 -16.40 -2.71 13.32
CA LYS A 184 -17.83 -3.02 13.44
C LYS A 184 -18.32 -3.91 12.30
N ASN A 185 -17.92 -3.62 11.06
CA ASN A 185 -18.37 -4.36 9.87
C ASN A 185 -17.87 -5.81 9.87
N THR A 186 -16.71 -6.06 10.48
CA THR A 186 -16.17 -7.42 10.71
C THR A 186 -16.66 -8.08 12.01
N GLY A 187 -17.59 -7.44 12.75
CA GLY A 187 -18.14 -7.97 13.99
C GLY A 187 -17.20 -7.92 15.19
N ILE A 188 -16.13 -7.17 15.11
CA ILE A 188 -15.14 -7.04 16.19
C ILE A 188 -15.59 -6.00 17.20
N ASP A 189 -15.60 -6.38 18.48
CA ASP A 189 -15.97 -5.50 19.59
C ASP A 189 -14.79 -4.58 19.95
N ALA A 190 -14.84 -3.33 19.48
CA ALA A 190 -13.81 -2.33 19.73
C ALA A 190 -13.57 -2.05 21.23
N SER A 191 -14.56 -2.32 22.12
CA SER A 191 -14.39 -2.13 23.56
C SER A 191 -13.42 -3.11 24.24
N LYS A 192 -13.06 -4.19 23.53
CA LYS A 192 -12.09 -5.20 23.96
C LYS A 192 -10.68 -4.92 23.43
N LYS A 193 -10.51 -3.88 22.64
CA LYS A 193 -9.24 -3.49 22.05
C LYS A 193 -8.62 -2.37 22.86
N GLU A 194 -7.32 -2.50 23.13
CA GLU A 194 -6.60 -1.57 24.01
C GLU A 194 -5.64 -0.68 23.23
N TYR A 195 -5.18 -1.13 22.04
CA TYR A 195 -4.22 -0.38 21.24
C TYR A 195 -4.30 -0.70 19.74
N LEU A 196 -3.78 0.23 18.94
CA LEU A 196 -3.63 0.13 17.50
C LEU A 196 -2.23 0.58 17.07
N SER A 197 -1.82 0.31 15.84
CA SER A 197 -0.64 0.94 15.23
C SER A 197 -1.08 2.03 14.25
N LEU A 198 -0.31 3.12 14.20
CA LEU A 198 -0.48 4.22 13.25
C LEU A 198 0.82 4.43 12.49
N VAL A 199 0.78 4.14 11.19
CA VAL A 199 1.85 4.45 10.24
C VAL A 199 1.49 5.77 9.54
N TYR A 200 2.43 6.70 9.49
CA TYR A 200 2.19 8.02 8.90
C TYR A 200 3.44 8.57 8.19
N PRO A 201 3.28 9.38 7.12
CA PRO A 201 4.40 10.03 6.48
C PRO A 201 4.99 11.12 7.37
N ILE A 202 6.32 11.26 7.41
CA ILE A 202 7.00 12.35 8.13
C ILE A 202 6.49 13.70 7.61
N GLY A 203 6.03 14.56 8.53
CA GLY A 203 5.34 15.82 8.28
C GLY A 203 3.85 15.81 8.70
N PHE A 204 3.26 14.61 8.96
CA PHE A 204 1.87 14.45 9.40
C PHE A 204 1.70 14.36 10.92
N GLU A 205 2.71 14.71 11.69
CA GLU A 205 2.75 14.57 13.14
C GLU A 205 1.60 15.31 13.86
N LYS A 206 1.14 16.44 13.31
CA LYS A 206 -0.03 17.16 13.87
C LYS A 206 -1.31 16.33 13.78
N VAL A 207 -1.52 15.62 12.67
CA VAL A 207 -2.65 14.71 12.50
C VAL A 207 -2.50 13.50 13.42
N ALA A 208 -1.32 12.89 13.48
CA ALA A 208 -1.03 11.74 14.34
C ALA A 208 -1.23 12.09 15.83
N ARG A 209 -0.75 13.27 16.28
CA ARG A 209 -0.99 13.80 17.64
C ARG A 209 -2.48 14.01 17.92
N LYS A 210 -3.24 14.52 16.94
CA LYS A 210 -4.67 14.74 17.08
C LYS A 210 -5.43 13.40 17.19
N ILE A 211 -5.05 12.38 16.42
CA ILE A 211 -5.60 11.02 16.53
C ILE A 211 -5.39 10.49 17.97
N GLN A 212 -4.17 10.60 18.52
CA GLN A 212 -3.90 10.18 19.89
C GLN A 212 -4.78 10.94 20.90
N GLN A 213 -4.92 12.26 20.76
CA GLN A 213 -5.77 13.07 21.65
C GLN A 213 -7.24 12.65 21.62
N LEU A 214 -7.77 12.30 20.45
CA LEU A 214 -9.16 11.85 20.30
C LEU A 214 -9.40 10.43 20.80
N LEU A 215 -8.35 9.61 20.83
CA LEU A 215 -8.38 8.23 21.37
C LEU A 215 -7.95 8.15 22.83
N ASP A 216 -7.54 9.25 23.45
CA ASP A 216 -7.08 9.27 24.84
C ASP A 216 -8.09 8.61 25.79
N GLY A 217 -7.61 7.70 26.64
CA GLY A 217 -8.42 6.89 27.55
C GLY A 217 -9.27 5.80 26.88
N LYS A 218 -9.15 5.60 25.55
CA LYS A 218 -9.84 4.54 24.81
C LYS A 218 -8.86 3.51 24.25
N MET A 219 -7.88 3.96 23.48
CA MET A 219 -6.86 3.12 22.87
C MET A 219 -5.52 3.85 22.88
N GLU A 220 -4.43 3.11 23.11
CA GLU A 220 -3.07 3.61 22.94
C GLU A 220 -2.63 3.43 21.48
N ILE A 221 -1.62 4.20 21.04
CA ILE A 221 -1.11 4.13 19.68
C ILE A 221 0.37 3.72 19.68
N ILE A 222 0.71 2.74 18.86
CA ILE A 222 2.08 2.45 18.45
C ILE A 222 2.34 3.24 17.18
N PHE A 223 3.21 4.24 17.24
CA PHE A 223 3.53 5.08 16.10
C PHE A 223 4.65 4.48 15.25
N SER A 224 4.57 4.66 13.95
CA SER A 224 5.61 4.26 12.99
C SER A 224 5.60 5.20 11.79
N THR A 225 6.74 5.34 11.12
CA THR A 225 6.88 6.14 9.89
C THR A 225 7.50 5.31 8.78
N ASP A 226 7.22 5.68 7.53
CA ASP A 226 7.94 5.14 6.39
C ASP A 226 9.36 5.72 6.32
N SER A 227 10.28 4.91 5.81
CA SER A 227 11.65 5.35 5.54
C SER A 227 11.69 6.27 4.33
N ILE A 228 12.48 7.33 4.43
CA ILE A 228 12.71 8.27 3.33
C ILE A 228 14.15 8.10 2.83
N SER A 229 14.29 7.58 1.62
CA SER A 229 15.59 7.31 1.02
C SER A 229 16.47 8.57 0.87
N PHE A 230 17.75 8.42 1.20
CA PHE A 230 18.78 9.42 0.89
C PHE A 230 19.16 9.43 -0.59
N ASN A 231 18.95 8.30 -1.31
CA ASN A 231 19.24 8.21 -2.74
C ASN A 231 18.47 7.05 -3.39
N LYS A 232 17.36 7.36 -4.09
CA LYS A 232 16.52 6.36 -4.79
C LYS A 232 17.30 5.52 -5.82
N GLN A 233 18.39 6.05 -6.41
CA GLN A 233 19.24 5.27 -7.30
C GLN A 233 20.03 4.19 -6.55
N VAL A 234 20.48 4.51 -5.34
CA VAL A 234 21.16 3.53 -4.48
C VAL A 234 20.20 2.44 -4.06
N ASP A 235 18.99 2.77 -3.64
CA ASP A 235 17.96 1.77 -3.30
C ASP A 235 17.68 0.83 -4.48
N TYR A 236 17.58 1.40 -5.67
CA TYR A 236 17.41 0.60 -6.89
C TYR A 236 18.60 -0.34 -7.12
N ASN A 237 19.82 0.15 -6.97
CA ASN A 237 21.02 -0.64 -7.19
C ASN A 237 21.17 -1.78 -6.18
N HIS A 238 20.71 -1.59 -4.94
CA HIS A 238 20.84 -2.52 -3.83
C HIS A 238 19.59 -3.37 -3.56
N ARG A 239 18.55 -3.27 -4.38
CA ARG A 239 17.26 -3.94 -4.16
C ARG A 239 17.32 -5.47 -4.07
N TYR A 240 18.41 -6.08 -4.53
CA TYR A 240 18.63 -7.53 -4.50
C TYR A 240 19.80 -7.95 -3.61
N ASP A 241 20.28 -7.10 -2.72
CA ASP A 241 21.38 -7.40 -1.80
C ASP A 241 21.06 -8.56 -0.84
N TYR A 242 19.79 -8.87 -0.63
CA TYR A 242 19.37 -10.06 0.11
C TYR A 242 19.91 -11.37 -0.51
N ASN A 243 20.29 -11.39 -1.79
CA ASN A 243 20.97 -12.50 -2.43
C ASN A 243 22.28 -12.88 -1.73
N LEU A 244 22.88 -11.93 -0.98
CA LEU A 244 24.10 -12.18 -0.22
C LEU A 244 23.91 -13.13 0.97
N TYR A 245 22.72 -13.12 1.59
CA TYR A 245 22.50 -13.78 2.87
C TYR A 245 21.32 -14.76 2.93
N ILE A 246 20.37 -14.68 1.98
CA ILE A 246 19.19 -15.55 2.01
C ILE A 246 19.59 -16.98 1.61
N THR A 247 19.42 -17.90 2.55
CA THR A 247 19.64 -19.35 2.39
C THR A 247 18.48 -20.10 3.00
N GLN A 248 18.32 -21.40 2.70
CA GLN A 248 17.26 -22.19 3.30
C GLN A 248 17.39 -22.22 4.84
N ASP A 249 18.60 -22.37 5.36
CA ASP A 249 18.85 -22.36 6.81
C ASP A 249 18.48 -21.01 7.44
N TYR A 250 18.73 -19.89 6.75
CA TYR A 250 18.31 -18.57 7.21
C TYR A 250 16.78 -18.47 7.27
N VAL A 251 16.09 -18.88 6.21
CA VAL A 251 14.62 -18.85 6.11
C VAL A 251 13.99 -19.71 7.20
N ASP A 252 14.46 -20.93 7.37
CA ASP A 252 13.93 -21.88 8.36
C ASP A 252 14.15 -21.38 9.80
N SER A 253 15.34 -20.86 10.09
CA SER A 253 15.65 -20.25 11.39
C SER A 253 14.79 -19.02 11.65
N TYR A 254 14.58 -18.16 10.62
CA TYR A 254 13.75 -16.98 10.73
C TYR A 254 12.30 -17.33 11.08
N LEU A 255 11.69 -18.23 10.30
CA LEU A 255 10.30 -18.64 10.51
C LEU A 255 10.08 -19.33 11.86
N SER A 256 11.00 -20.20 12.28
CA SER A 256 10.93 -20.86 13.61
C SER A 256 10.99 -19.83 14.75
N THR A 257 11.92 -18.89 14.68
CA THR A 257 12.05 -17.84 15.71
C THR A 257 10.83 -16.93 15.74
N PHE A 258 10.25 -16.61 14.57
CA PHE A 258 9.05 -15.81 14.47
C PHE A 258 7.85 -16.51 15.10
N GLU A 259 7.65 -17.80 14.82
CA GLU A 259 6.57 -18.61 15.40
C GLU A 259 6.68 -18.72 16.93
N GLU A 260 7.87 -19.00 17.46
CA GLU A 260 8.12 -19.05 18.90
C GLU A 260 7.75 -17.72 19.57
N SER A 261 8.13 -16.63 18.96
CA SER A 261 7.91 -15.27 19.50
C SER A 261 6.47 -14.81 19.44
N LEU A 262 5.72 -15.27 18.43
CA LEU A 262 4.27 -15.04 18.38
C LEU A 262 3.57 -15.72 19.55
N GLY A 263 4.02 -16.93 19.94
CA GLY A 263 3.51 -17.64 21.12
C GLY A 263 3.69 -16.84 22.42
N ASP A 264 4.82 -16.14 22.59
CA ASP A 264 5.12 -15.35 23.78
C ASP A 264 4.24 -14.10 23.96
N VAL A 265 3.65 -13.59 22.87
CA VAL A 265 2.85 -12.36 22.86
C VAL A 265 1.38 -12.58 22.50
N GLU A 266 0.92 -13.82 22.34
CA GLU A 266 -0.43 -14.15 21.85
C GLU A 266 -1.54 -13.47 22.68
N GLU A 267 -1.41 -13.48 24.01
CA GLU A 267 -2.38 -12.83 24.89
C GLU A 267 -2.46 -11.32 24.62
N ARG A 268 -1.31 -10.67 24.43
CA ARG A 268 -1.25 -9.23 24.13
C ARG A 268 -1.84 -8.91 22.77
N LEU A 269 -1.63 -9.77 21.76
CA LEU A 269 -2.17 -9.58 20.41
C LEU A 269 -3.71 -9.62 20.38
N THR A 270 -4.38 -10.25 21.35
CA THR A 270 -5.86 -10.20 21.43
C THR A 270 -6.40 -8.80 21.68
N ALA A 271 -5.62 -7.94 22.35
CA ALA A 271 -5.96 -6.54 22.60
C ALA A 271 -5.61 -5.60 21.43
N TYR A 272 -4.89 -6.07 20.43
CA TYR A 272 -4.52 -5.31 19.25
C TYR A 272 -5.72 -5.11 18.34
N ALA A 273 -6.01 -3.86 17.97
CA ALA A 273 -7.15 -3.51 17.11
C ALA A 273 -6.81 -3.58 15.62
N GLY A 274 -5.54 -3.45 15.25
CA GLY A 274 -5.03 -3.43 13.90
C GLY A 274 -4.35 -2.12 13.52
N PRO A 275 -3.86 -2.00 12.26
CA PRO A 275 -3.13 -0.83 11.79
C PRO A 275 -4.05 0.24 11.18
N ILE A 276 -3.63 1.49 11.32
CA ILE A 276 -4.06 2.61 10.50
C ILE A 276 -2.85 3.07 9.67
N TYR A 277 -3.04 3.24 8.37
CA TYR A 277 -2.03 3.78 7.46
C TYR A 277 -2.51 5.13 6.93
N ILE A 278 -1.72 6.18 7.15
CA ILE A 278 -1.84 7.44 6.43
C ILE A 278 -0.79 7.38 5.32
N ASP A 279 -1.21 7.19 4.08
CA ASP A 279 -0.32 7.09 2.94
C ASP A 279 -0.17 8.44 2.23
N SER A 280 0.85 8.55 1.38
CA SER A 280 1.02 9.72 0.52
C SER A 280 1.04 9.32 -0.96
N PHE A 281 0.51 10.21 -1.81
CA PHE A 281 0.51 10.01 -3.25
C PHE A 281 0.98 11.25 -4.01
N GLY A 282 1.25 11.10 -5.29
CA GLY A 282 1.66 12.20 -6.16
C GLY A 282 3.16 12.36 -6.30
N GLU A 283 3.95 11.43 -5.78
CA GLU A 283 5.39 11.44 -5.96
C GLU A 283 5.79 11.37 -7.44
N LYS A 284 6.88 12.07 -7.75
CA LYS A 284 7.49 11.93 -9.08
C LYS A 284 7.98 10.51 -9.29
N ARG A 285 7.65 9.96 -10.46
CA ARG A 285 8.15 8.65 -10.86
C ARG A 285 9.67 8.65 -10.85
N PHE A 286 10.26 7.73 -10.08
CA PHE A 286 11.69 7.47 -10.14
C PHE A 286 12.01 6.68 -11.42
N VAL A 287 13.00 7.17 -12.17
CA VAL A 287 13.53 6.49 -13.35
C VAL A 287 15.01 6.23 -13.07
N PRO A 288 15.45 4.95 -13.02
CA PRO A 288 16.85 4.63 -12.81
C PRO A 288 17.75 5.25 -13.89
N GLU A 289 18.81 5.94 -13.48
CA GLU A 289 19.78 6.51 -14.42
C GLU A 289 20.64 5.44 -15.09
N ASN A 290 20.96 4.38 -14.34
CA ASN A 290 21.75 3.23 -14.78
C ASN A 290 21.04 1.94 -14.37
N GLY A 291 20.79 1.02 -15.29
CA GLY A 291 20.18 -0.29 -15.02
C GLY A 291 21.16 -1.30 -14.39
N HIS A 292 21.85 -0.92 -13.30
CA HIS A 292 22.93 -1.70 -12.72
C HIS A 292 22.64 -2.08 -11.26
N GLU A 293 21.79 -3.09 -11.08
CA GLU A 293 21.71 -3.72 -9.76
C GLU A 293 23.05 -4.35 -9.39
N ILE A 294 23.44 -4.21 -8.12
CA ILE A 294 24.65 -4.80 -7.56
C ILE A 294 24.61 -6.32 -7.68
N TYR A 295 23.48 -6.91 -7.27
CA TYR A 295 23.18 -8.33 -7.49
C TYR A 295 21.98 -8.48 -8.43
N LYS A 296 22.03 -9.52 -9.27
CA LYS A 296 20.87 -9.87 -10.11
C LYS A 296 19.93 -10.78 -9.35
N LYS A 297 18.65 -10.64 -9.65
CA LYS A 297 17.62 -11.56 -9.18
C LYS A 297 17.90 -12.96 -9.78
N SER A 298 18.15 -13.95 -8.95
CA SER A 298 18.30 -15.36 -9.39
C SER A 298 16.97 -16.09 -9.25
N GLU A 299 16.70 -17.05 -10.14
CA GLU A 299 15.47 -17.84 -10.09
C GLU A 299 15.34 -18.63 -8.79
N GLU A 300 16.45 -19.21 -8.28
CA GLU A 300 16.48 -19.97 -7.04
C GLU A 300 16.13 -19.10 -5.83
N ILE A 301 16.75 -17.93 -5.71
CA ILE A 301 16.49 -17.00 -4.60
C ILE A 301 15.12 -16.37 -4.73
N THR A 302 14.66 -16.10 -5.95
CA THR A 302 13.30 -15.61 -6.19
C THR A 302 12.25 -16.58 -5.67
N LYS A 303 12.41 -17.87 -5.99
CA LYS A 303 11.51 -18.91 -5.50
C LYS A 303 11.57 -19.02 -3.97
N MET A 304 12.77 -19.06 -3.40
CA MET A 304 12.96 -19.12 -1.94
C MET A 304 12.34 -17.93 -1.23
N SER A 305 12.52 -16.71 -1.77
CA SER A 305 11.94 -15.48 -1.21
C SER A 305 10.42 -15.47 -1.31
N SER A 306 9.85 -15.98 -2.40
CA SER A 306 8.40 -16.13 -2.57
C SER A 306 7.82 -17.13 -1.56
N ASP A 307 8.45 -18.30 -1.42
CA ASP A 307 8.04 -19.32 -0.44
C ASP A 307 8.14 -18.78 1.00
N PHE A 308 9.22 -18.05 1.31
CA PHE A 308 9.38 -17.37 2.58
C PHE A 308 8.30 -16.35 2.85
N SER A 309 8.05 -15.44 1.90
CA SER A 309 7.02 -14.40 2.01
C SER A 309 5.63 -15.01 2.24
N THR A 310 5.29 -16.07 1.52
CA THR A 310 4.02 -16.78 1.67
C THR A 310 3.87 -17.38 3.07
N LYS A 311 4.88 -18.09 3.57
CA LYS A 311 4.86 -18.69 4.91
C LYS A 311 4.78 -17.61 6.01
N TYR A 312 5.59 -16.56 5.89
CA TYR A 312 5.56 -15.42 6.81
C TYR A 312 4.19 -14.74 6.84
N SER A 313 3.62 -14.43 5.67
CA SER A 313 2.30 -13.81 5.57
C SER A 313 1.20 -14.67 6.21
N ASN A 314 1.22 -15.98 5.98
CA ASN A 314 0.27 -16.90 6.60
C ASN A 314 0.36 -16.90 8.14
N MET A 315 1.59 -16.87 8.69
CA MET A 315 1.80 -16.79 10.13
C MET A 315 1.33 -15.43 10.68
N TYR A 316 1.66 -14.34 9.99
CA TYR A 316 1.24 -12.99 10.33
C TYR A 316 -0.29 -12.87 10.36
N LEU A 317 -0.97 -13.32 9.30
CA LEU A 317 -2.43 -13.31 9.21
C LEU A 317 -3.07 -14.15 10.31
N LYS A 318 -2.55 -15.34 10.56
CA LYS A 318 -3.09 -16.27 11.56
C LYS A 318 -3.00 -15.73 12.99
N HIS A 319 -1.94 -15.02 13.35
CA HIS A 319 -1.66 -14.63 14.73
C HIS A 319 -1.85 -13.12 14.99
N ILE A 320 -1.38 -12.26 14.10
CA ILE A 320 -1.38 -10.80 14.30
C ILE A 320 -2.67 -10.19 13.74
N ARG A 321 -3.13 -10.66 12.56
CA ARG A 321 -4.34 -10.13 11.92
C ARG A 321 -5.63 -10.79 12.42
N LYS A 322 -5.53 -11.79 13.28
CA LYS A 322 -6.71 -12.42 13.87
C LYS A 322 -7.48 -11.43 14.74
N ASP A 323 -8.78 -11.30 14.47
CA ASP A 323 -9.65 -10.36 15.19
C ASP A 323 -9.17 -8.89 15.15
N THR A 324 -8.62 -8.44 14.03
CA THR A 324 -8.23 -7.05 13.78
C THR A 324 -8.94 -6.50 12.55
N SER A 325 -8.98 -5.17 12.43
CA SER A 325 -9.30 -4.46 11.19
C SER A 325 -8.08 -3.65 10.73
N PHE A 326 -8.23 -2.87 9.68
CA PHE A 326 -7.25 -1.89 9.25
C PHE A 326 -7.97 -0.66 8.69
N CYS A 327 -7.23 0.41 8.46
CA CYS A 327 -7.71 1.57 7.71
C CYS A 327 -6.56 2.17 6.93
N ILE A 328 -6.81 2.48 5.65
CA ILE A 328 -5.86 3.20 4.80
C ILE A 328 -6.53 4.48 4.31
N ILE A 329 -5.83 5.61 4.47
CA ILE A 329 -6.25 6.92 4.01
C ILE A 329 -5.06 7.64 3.39
N SER A 330 -5.24 8.22 2.19
CA SER A 330 -4.14 8.82 1.45
C SER A 330 -4.30 10.33 1.31
N TYR A 331 -3.15 11.04 1.29
CA TYR A 331 -3.08 12.48 1.05
C TYR A 331 -1.93 12.80 0.06
N PRO A 332 -2.06 13.91 -0.71
CA PRO A 332 -1.03 14.23 -1.69
C PRO A 332 0.27 14.70 -1.04
N CYS A 333 1.42 14.34 -1.63
CA CYS A 333 2.71 14.93 -1.31
C CYS A 333 2.99 16.17 -2.18
N PRO A 334 3.92 17.07 -1.80
CA PRO A 334 4.24 18.29 -2.56
C PRO A 334 4.77 18.05 -3.98
N GLU A 335 5.27 16.85 -4.28
CA GLU A 335 5.71 16.49 -5.64
C GLU A 335 4.57 16.34 -6.64
N ILE A 336 3.31 16.34 -6.18
CA ILE A 336 2.12 16.27 -7.04
C ILE A 336 2.06 17.43 -8.03
N GLY A 337 2.58 18.60 -7.66
CA GLY A 337 2.70 19.77 -8.53
C GLY A 337 2.47 21.10 -7.83
N ASP A 338 2.45 22.18 -8.63
CA ASP A 338 2.35 23.56 -8.13
C ASP A 338 1.06 23.85 -7.36
N ASN A 339 -0.03 23.09 -7.62
CA ASN A 339 -1.31 23.21 -6.95
C ASN A 339 -1.43 22.31 -5.70
N PHE A 340 -0.32 21.95 -5.08
CA PHE A 340 -0.30 21.02 -3.93
C PHE A 340 -1.30 21.40 -2.84
N GLU A 341 -1.32 22.66 -2.37
CA GLU A 341 -2.19 23.07 -1.26
C GLU A 341 -3.69 22.97 -1.62
N GLU A 342 -4.05 23.29 -2.87
CA GLU A 342 -5.43 23.18 -3.37
C GLU A 342 -5.84 21.71 -3.51
N ILE A 343 -4.97 20.88 -4.11
CA ILE A 343 -5.23 19.44 -4.26
C ILE A 343 -5.35 18.79 -2.88
N PHE A 344 -4.52 19.18 -1.92
CA PHE A 344 -4.60 18.68 -0.55
C PHE A 344 -5.96 19.00 0.11
N LYS A 345 -6.44 20.22 -0.03
CA LYS A 345 -7.76 20.64 0.48
C LYS A 345 -8.90 19.89 -0.19
N GLU A 346 -8.84 19.68 -1.51
CA GLU A 346 -9.85 18.87 -2.22
C GLU A 346 -9.77 17.39 -1.80
N THR A 347 -8.58 16.86 -1.53
CA THR A 347 -8.42 15.51 -0.99
C THR A 347 -9.01 15.38 0.41
N ILE A 348 -8.81 16.37 1.29
CA ILE A 348 -9.51 16.40 2.60
C ILE A 348 -11.03 16.34 2.40
N HIS A 349 -11.57 17.12 1.47
CA HIS A 349 -13.01 17.11 1.16
C HIS A 349 -13.46 15.72 0.69
N ILE A 350 -12.73 15.10 -0.23
CA ILE A 350 -13.02 13.75 -0.76
C ILE A 350 -12.99 12.71 0.36
N ASN A 351 -12.00 12.75 1.24
CA ASN A 351 -11.83 11.81 2.34
C ASN A 351 -12.90 11.99 3.44
N THR A 352 -13.48 13.19 3.55
CA THR A 352 -14.48 13.53 4.58
C THR A 352 -15.91 13.62 4.03
N LEU A 353 -16.18 13.05 2.85
CA LEU A 353 -17.54 12.98 2.29
C LEU A 353 -18.53 12.31 3.26
N ASP A 354 -19.79 12.75 3.23
CA ASP A 354 -20.85 12.23 4.09
C ASP A 354 -21.11 10.73 3.80
N ASN A 355 -20.48 9.91 4.61
CA ASN A 355 -20.54 8.46 4.50
C ASN A 355 -21.98 7.92 4.60
N ALA A 356 -22.82 8.50 5.44
CA ALA A 356 -24.21 8.08 5.57
C ALA A 356 -25.05 8.42 4.31
N LYS A 357 -24.71 9.51 3.64
CA LYS A 357 -25.29 9.85 2.33
C LYS A 357 -24.90 8.82 1.27
N TYR A 358 -23.60 8.54 1.13
CA TYR A 358 -23.11 7.55 0.16
C TYR A 358 -23.65 6.15 0.44
N GLN A 359 -23.71 5.75 1.70
CA GLN A 359 -24.31 4.48 2.12
C GLN A 359 -25.74 4.31 1.58
N ARG A 360 -26.59 5.35 1.65
CA ARG A 360 -27.95 5.31 1.10
C ARG A 360 -27.95 5.25 -0.44
N ILE A 361 -27.07 6.01 -1.09
CA ILE A 361 -26.94 5.98 -2.55
C ILE A 361 -26.50 4.59 -3.02
N HIS A 362 -25.49 4.03 -2.40
CA HIS A 362 -24.98 2.69 -2.69
C HIS A 362 -26.07 1.63 -2.48
N GLN A 363 -26.86 1.75 -1.42
CA GLN A 363 -27.94 0.80 -1.18
C GLN A 363 -28.97 0.79 -2.31
N ASN A 364 -29.33 1.96 -2.90
CA ASN A 364 -30.21 2.01 -4.06
C ASN A 364 -29.62 1.26 -5.28
N ILE A 365 -28.30 1.32 -5.46
CA ILE A 365 -27.60 0.57 -6.52
C ILE A 365 -27.61 -0.91 -6.22
N ILE A 366 -27.26 -1.31 -4.99
CA ILE A 366 -27.20 -2.71 -4.53
C ILE A 366 -28.56 -3.38 -4.63
N ASP A 367 -29.66 -2.70 -4.23
CA ASP A 367 -31.01 -3.24 -4.29
C ASP A 367 -31.42 -3.63 -5.73
N VAL A 368 -30.89 -2.95 -6.74
CA VAL A 368 -31.09 -3.30 -8.15
C VAL A 368 -30.15 -4.45 -8.54
N LEU A 369 -28.86 -4.37 -8.18
CA LEU A 369 -27.84 -5.33 -8.55
C LEU A 369 -28.09 -6.71 -7.93
N ASP A 370 -28.58 -6.78 -6.69
CA ASP A 370 -28.95 -8.03 -6.01
C ASP A 370 -30.09 -8.80 -6.71
N THR A 371 -30.86 -8.13 -7.57
CA THR A 371 -31.91 -8.76 -8.39
C THR A 371 -31.44 -9.18 -9.78
N ALA A 372 -30.21 -8.81 -10.15
CA ALA A 372 -29.70 -9.05 -11.49
C ALA A 372 -29.05 -10.44 -11.61
N LYS A 373 -29.14 -11.01 -12.80
CA LYS A 373 -28.40 -12.21 -13.22
C LYS A 373 -27.06 -11.83 -13.83
N THR A 374 -27.07 -10.77 -14.61
CA THR A 374 -25.89 -10.23 -15.31
C THR A 374 -25.96 -8.72 -15.36
N ILE A 375 -24.80 -8.10 -15.54
CA ILE A 375 -24.67 -6.68 -15.79
C ILE A 375 -24.03 -6.51 -17.15
N HIS A 376 -24.58 -5.62 -17.97
CA HIS A 376 -24.04 -5.27 -19.27
C HIS A 376 -23.44 -3.87 -19.20
N ILE A 377 -22.18 -3.76 -19.58
CA ILE A 377 -21.39 -2.52 -19.56
C ILE A 377 -20.97 -2.19 -20.98
N THR A 378 -21.23 -0.95 -21.41
CA THR A 378 -20.83 -0.48 -22.75
C THR A 378 -19.97 0.78 -22.67
N GLY A 379 -19.08 0.95 -23.64
CA GLY A 379 -18.27 2.16 -23.81
C GLY A 379 -18.91 3.20 -24.73
N LYS A 380 -18.38 4.44 -24.68
CA LYS A 380 -18.69 5.54 -25.60
C LYS A 380 -17.45 6.31 -26.01
N ASN A 381 -17.58 7.28 -26.89
CA ASN A 381 -16.50 8.19 -27.30
C ASN A 381 -15.21 7.48 -27.79
N GLY A 382 -15.36 6.32 -28.46
CA GLY A 382 -14.24 5.52 -28.97
C GLY A 382 -13.81 4.39 -28.04
N ASN A 383 -14.31 4.36 -26.80
CA ASN A 383 -14.17 3.21 -25.92
C ASN A 383 -14.99 2.03 -26.49
N LYS A 384 -14.36 0.86 -26.58
CA LYS A 384 -14.90 -0.33 -27.25
C LYS A 384 -15.42 -1.38 -26.27
N THR A 385 -15.58 -1.00 -25.01
CA THR A 385 -16.12 -1.92 -24.00
C THR A 385 -17.51 -2.38 -24.40
N ASP A 386 -17.68 -3.69 -24.36
CA ASP A 386 -18.95 -4.40 -24.51
C ASP A 386 -18.81 -5.71 -23.71
N LEU A 387 -19.14 -5.63 -22.42
CA LEU A 387 -18.83 -6.65 -21.43
C LEU A 387 -20.06 -7.03 -20.64
N VAL A 388 -20.31 -8.32 -20.55
CA VAL A 388 -21.34 -8.90 -19.69
C VAL A 388 -20.66 -9.56 -18.49
N VAL A 389 -21.01 -9.12 -17.29
CA VAL A 389 -20.52 -9.67 -16.02
C VAL A 389 -21.63 -10.55 -15.42
N ALA A 390 -21.32 -11.81 -15.14
CA ALA A 390 -22.24 -12.74 -14.50
C ALA A 390 -22.18 -12.62 -12.98
N LEU A 391 -23.32 -12.72 -12.31
CA LEU A 391 -23.45 -12.56 -10.87
C LEU A 391 -23.81 -13.87 -10.18
N THR A 392 -23.45 -13.98 -8.90
CA THR A 392 -23.88 -15.04 -8.01
C THR A 392 -25.38 -14.91 -7.70
N GLU A 393 -26.12 -16.02 -7.59
CA GLU A 393 -27.52 -16.00 -7.22
C GLU A 393 -27.68 -15.93 -5.70
N ILE A 394 -28.59 -15.07 -5.24
CA ILE A 394 -28.97 -14.94 -3.82
C ILE A 394 -30.03 -15.98 -3.50
N ALA A 395 -29.81 -16.76 -2.43
CA ALA A 395 -30.77 -17.76 -1.96
C ALA A 395 -31.79 -17.18 -0.97
N ASP A 396 -31.36 -16.26 -0.08
CA ASP A 396 -32.22 -15.62 0.93
C ASP A 396 -32.06 -14.09 0.84
N PRO A 397 -32.84 -13.39 -0.01
CA PRO A 397 -32.73 -11.95 -0.22
C PRO A 397 -32.95 -11.09 1.04
N GLU A 398 -33.55 -11.66 2.10
CA GLU A 398 -33.74 -10.94 3.38
C GLU A 398 -32.47 -10.93 4.24
N LYS A 399 -31.51 -11.84 3.99
CA LYS A 399 -30.30 -12.01 4.80
C LYS A 399 -28.99 -11.89 4.03
N GLU A 400 -29.06 -11.98 2.71
CA GLU A 400 -27.90 -12.09 1.82
C GLU A 400 -27.87 -10.94 0.82
N THR A 401 -26.66 -10.54 0.45
CA THR A 401 -26.35 -9.61 -0.63
C THR A 401 -25.11 -10.09 -1.37
N ILE A 402 -24.96 -9.70 -2.64
CA ILE A 402 -23.78 -10.04 -3.46
C ILE A 402 -22.84 -8.87 -3.68
N PHE A 403 -23.27 -7.65 -3.34
CA PHE A 403 -22.42 -6.46 -3.43
C PHE A 403 -22.10 -5.91 -2.05
N GLU A 404 -20.86 -5.49 -1.85
CA GLU A 404 -20.47 -4.71 -0.69
C GLU A 404 -20.86 -3.24 -0.89
N ASN A 405 -21.47 -2.65 0.14
CA ASN A 405 -21.68 -1.22 0.26
C ASN A 405 -20.43 -0.63 0.89
N CYS A 406 -19.40 -0.35 0.06
CA CYS A 406 -18.11 0.13 0.50
C CYS A 406 -18.22 1.56 1.05
N CYS A 407 -18.42 1.61 2.34
CA CYS A 407 -18.37 2.83 3.13
C CYS A 407 -16.93 3.07 3.54
N ALA A 408 -16.49 4.32 3.67
CA ALA A 408 -15.15 4.61 4.16
C ALA A 408 -14.91 3.93 5.52
N ASP A 409 -14.29 2.75 5.49
CA ASP A 409 -13.95 1.91 6.63
C ASP A 409 -12.50 1.43 6.53
N VAL A 410 -12.24 0.28 5.91
CA VAL A 410 -10.86 -0.18 5.70
C VAL A 410 -10.13 0.66 4.66
N ASN A 411 -10.84 1.21 3.67
CA ASN A 411 -10.31 2.09 2.63
C ASN A 411 -11.05 3.44 2.63
N VAL A 412 -10.32 4.54 2.69
CA VAL A 412 -10.84 5.92 2.58
C VAL A 412 -10.29 6.52 1.28
N PRO A 413 -11.14 7.16 0.46
CA PRO A 413 -12.50 7.66 0.70
C PRO A 413 -13.60 6.62 0.46
N VAL A 414 -14.83 6.99 0.84
CA VAL A 414 -16.05 6.31 0.40
C VAL A 414 -16.22 6.41 -1.10
N GLY A 415 -16.81 5.40 -1.72
CA GLY A 415 -17.23 5.62 -3.08
C GLY A 415 -17.27 4.45 -4.04
N GLU A 416 -17.75 3.27 -3.61
CA GLU A 416 -18.00 2.16 -4.54
C GLU A 416 -19.00 1.14 -4.00
N VAL A 417 -19.53 0.36 -4.92
CA VAL A 417 -20.21 -0.92 -4.65
C VAL A 417 -19.50 -1.99 -5.48
N PHE A 418 -19.06 -3.07 -4.85
CA PHE A 418 -18.26 -4.10 -5.52
C PHE A 418 -18.68 -5.52 -5.18
N THR A 419 -18.28 -6.47 -6.02
CA THR A 419 -18.53 -7.91 -5.87
C THR A 419 -17.41 -8.74 -6.47
N SER A 420 -17.20 -9.95 -5.98
CA SER A 420 -16.47 -10.98 -6.71
C SER A 420 -17.40 -11.61 -7.74
N PRO A 421 -17.19 -11.38 -9.04
CA PRO A 421 -18.10 -11.84 -10.08
C PRO A 421 -18.01 -13.36 -10.28
N LYS A 422 -19.09 -13.94 -10.78
CA LYS A 422 -19.05 -15.30 -11.29
C LYS A 422 -18.25 -15.31 -12.60
N LEU A 423 -17.24 -16.20 -12.72
CA LEU A 423 -16.40 -16.27 -13.90
C LEU A 423 -17.16 -16.85 -15.09
N THR A 424 -17.81 -18.00 -14.90
CA THR A 424 -18.62 -18.66 -15.92
C THR A 424 -19.77 -17.76 -16.37
N GLY A 425 -19.74 -17.36 -17.65
CA GLY A 425 -20.75 -16.47 -18.23
C GLY A 425 -20.31 -14.98 -18.26
N THR A 426 -19.18 -14.62 -17.68
CA THR A 426 -18.58 -13.29 -17.82
C THR A 426 -17.77 -13.23 -19.11
N ASN A 427 -18.28 -12.49 -20.12
CA ASN A 427 -17.72 -12.48 -21.46
C ASN A 427 -17.83 -11.11 -22.11
N GLY A 428 -16.86 -10.78 -22.96
CA GLY A 428 -16.90 -9.57 -23.77
C GLY A 428 -15.55 -8.92 -23.95
N VAL A 429 -15.56 -7.61 -24.16
CA VAL A 429 -14.36 -6.77 -24.36
C VAL A 429 -14.35 -5.68 -23.32
N LEU A 430 -13.24 -5.55 -22.61
CA LEU A 430 -12.90 -4.37 -21.80
C LEU A 430 -11.87 -3.55 -22.56
N HIS A 431 -12.13 -2.25 -22.71
CA HIS A 431 -11.23 -1.32 -23.37
C HIS A 431 -11.12 -0.02 -22.57
N VAL A 432 -9.91 0.50 -22.46
CA VAL A 432 -9.64 1.84 -21.92
C VAL A 432 -8.64 2.55 -22.83
N SER A 433 -8.87 3.83 -23.12
CA SER A 433 -8.01 4.61 -24.01
C SER A 433 -6.66 4.91 -23.39
N GLU A 434 -6.65 5.21 -22.11
CA GLU A 434 -5.45 5.48 -21.30
C GLU A 434 -5.71 5.08 -19.85
N ILE A 435 -4.76 4.37 -19.23
CA ILE A 435 -4.80 4.03 -17.81
C ILE A 435 -3.39 3.86 -17.27
N TYR A 436 -3.24 4.09 -15.97
CA TYR A 436 -2.01 3.85 -15.21
C TYR A 436 -2.24 2.70 -14.22
N LEU A 437 -1.52 1.58 -14.42
CA LEU A 437 -1.57 0.40 -13.57
C LEU A 437 -0.21 0.25 -12.87
N ASN A 438 -0.18 0.31 -11.55
CA ASN A 438 1.07 0.25 -10.79
C ASN A 438 2.16 1.20 -11.34
N LYS A 439 1.79 2.44 -11.68
CA LYS A 439 2.66 3.47 -12.29
C LYS A 439 3.08 3.20 -13.75
N TRP A 440 2.60 2.12 -14.38
CA TRP A 440 2.82 1.84 -15.79
C TRP A 440 1.67 2.37 -16.64
N LYS A 441 2.00 3.20 -17.63
CA LYS A 441 1.00 3.75 -18.55
C LYS A 441 0.62 2.70 -19.61
N PHE A 442 -0.68 2.50 -19.80
CA PHE A 442 -1.21 1.73 -20.93
C PHE A 442 -2.01 2.63 -21.85
N GLU A 443 -1.79 2.50 -23.15
CA GLU A 443 -2.51 3.21 -24.21
C GLU A 443 -3.34 2.22 -25.01
N ASN A 444 -4.65 2.51 -25.17
CA ASN A 444 -5.62 1.65 -25.88
C ASN A 444 -5.57 0.18 -25.39
N LEU A 445 -5.52 -0.01 -24.08
CA LEU A 445 -5.55 -1.35 -23.49
C LEU A 445 -6.88 -2.01 -23.84
N THR A 446 -6.82 -3.18 -24.46
CA THR A 446 -7.99 -3.99 -24.85
C THR A 446 -7.80 -5.41 -24.34
N LEU A 447 -8.76 -5.88 -23.55
CA LEU A 447 -8.81 -7.25 -23.03
C LEU A 447 -10.05 -7.94 -23.57
N GLN A 448 -9.88 -9.08 -24.22
CA GLN A 448 -10.97 -9.98 -24.59
C GLN A 448 -11.15 -11.00 -23.46
N ILE A 449 -12.34 -11.03 -22.87
CA ILE A 449 -12.66 -11.83 -21.71
C ILE A 449 -13.58 -12.98 -22.14
N LYS A 450 -13.25 -14.18 -21.65
CA LYS A 450 -14.03 -15.38 -21.88
C LYS A 450 -14.14 -16.20 -20.57
N ASP A 451 -15.38 -16.44 -20.17
CA ASP A 451 -15.69 -17.10 -18.89
C ASP A 451 -14.83 -16.53 -17.75
N GLY A 452 -14.78 -15.19 -17.67
CA GLY A 452 -14.07 -14.42 -16.64
C GLY A 452 -12.56 -14.35 -16.77
N PHE A 453 -11.92 -15.01 -17.74
CA PHE A 453 -10.47 -14.99 -17.94
C PHE A 453 -10.06 -14.12 -19.12
N ILE A 454 -8.89 -13.50 -19.04
CA ILE A 454 -8.27 -12.79 -20.15
C ILE A 454 -7.85 -13.82 -21.20
N GLU A 455 -8.56 -13.86 -22.35
CA GLU A 455 -8.25 -14.77 -23.47
C GLU A 455 -7.29 -14.14 -24.47
N LYS A 456 -7.46 -12.83 -24.75
CA LYS A 456 -6.58 -12.04 -25.63
C LYS A 456 -6.44 -10.63 -25.10
N TYR A 457 -5.32 -10.03 -25.43
CA TYR A 457 -5.01 -8.67 -25.00
C TYR A 457 -4.18 -7.91 -26.02
N SER A 458 -4.26 -6.60 -26.02
CA SER A 458 -3.43 -5.70 -26.82
C SER A 458 -3.36 -4.32 -26.21
N CYS A 459 -2.31 -3.58 -26.49
CA CYS A 459 -2.17 -2.15 -26.24
C CYS A 459 -1.43 -1.47 -27.40
N SER A 460 -1.24 -0.15 -27.33
CA SER A 460 -0.56 0.63 -28.37
C SER A 460 0.64 1.44 -27.85
N ASN A 461 1.25 1.01 -26.77
CA ASN A 461 2.40 1.68 -26.15
C ASN A 461 3.65 1.67 -27.05
N TYR A 462 3.83 0.62 -27.86
CA TYR A 462 5.01 0.39 -28.68
C TYR A 462 4.64 0.14 -30.14
N PRO A 463 5.59 0.34 -31.10
CA PRO A 463 5.33 0.16 -32.52
C PRO A 463 5.02 -1.27 -32.96
N THR A 464 5.46 -2.29 -32.21
CA THR A 464 5.27 -3.70 -32.60
C THR A 464 4.33 -4.42 -31.62
N GLU A 465 3.56 -5.38 -32.17
CA GLU A 465 2.69 -6.26 -31.39
C GLU A 465 3.49 -7.07 -30.35
N LYS A 466 4.70 -7.50 -30.69
CA LYS A 466 5.57 -8.24 -29.79
C LYS A 466 5.92 -7.43 -28.54
N GLU A 467 6.39 -6.20 -28.72
CA GLU A 467 6.74 -5.31 -27.60
C GLU A 467 5.52 -5.00 -26.71
N ASN A 468 4.36 -4.78 -27.32
CA ASN A 468 3.11 -4.56 -26.57
C ASN A 468 2.67 -5.80 -25.78
N THR A 469 2.86 -6.99 -26.37
CA THR A 469 2.57 -8.27 -25.67
C THR A 469 3.50 -8.48 -24.48
N GLU A 470 4.80 -8.25 -24.65
CA GLU A 470 5.80 -8.35 -23.59
C GLU A 470 5.49 -7.36 -22.46
N TYR A 471 5.10 -6.13 -22.79
CA TYR A 471 4.73 -5.09 -21.84
C TYR A 471 3.49 -5.46 -21.00
N ILE A 472 2.45 -6.02 -21.63
CA ILE A 472 1.26 -6.48 -20.91
C ILE A 472 1.59 -7.69 -20.02
N ASN A 473 2.38 -8.63 -20.51
CA ASN A 473 2.80 -9.80 -19.75
C ASN A 473 3.56 -9.41 -18.48
N GLU A 474 4.48 -8.45 -18.60
CA GLU A 474 5.31 -8.02 -17.46
C GLU A 474 4.51 -7.20 -16.45
N HIS A 475 3.65 -6.28 -16.90
CA HIS A 475 3.09 -5.23 -16.03
C HIS A 475 1.60 -5.37 -15.69
N LEU A 476 0.89 -6.30 -16.37
CA LEU A 476 -0.51 -6.61 -16.07
C LEU A 476 -0.72 -8.08 -15.71
N LEU A 477 -0.12 -8.99 -16.48
CA LEU A 477 -0.27 -10.43 -16.23
C LEU A 477 0.75 -11.00 -15.24
N PHE A 478 1.83 -10.26 -14.90
CA PHE A 478 2.88 -10.69 -13.99
C PHE A 478 3.43 -12.08 -14.32
N ASP A 479 3.67 -12.32 -15.61
CA ASP A 479 4.11 -13.60 -16.19
C ASP A 479 3.12 -14.76 -16.05
N HIS A 480 1.89 -14.52 -15.58
CA HIS A 480 0.83 -15.53 -15.62
C HIS A 480 0.31 -15.69 -17.05
N PRO A 481 -0.06 -16.91 -17.48
CA PRO A 481 -0.60 -17.13 -18.82
C PRO A 481 -1.97 -16.47 -19.04
N THR A 482 -2.71 -16.24 -17.97
CA THR A 482 -3.99 -15.53 -17.91
C THR A 482 -4.32 -15.18 -16.47
N LEU A 483 -5.21 -14.21 -16.26
CA LEU A 483 -5.76 -13.86 -14.96
C LEU A 483 -7.30 -13.92 -14.99
N PRO A 484 -7.96 -14.38 -13.91
CA PRO A 484 -9.40 -14.28 -13.75
C PRO A 484 -9.81 -12.89 -13.35
N MET A 485 -11.06 -12.52 -13.61
CA MET A 485 -11.68 -11.33 -13.02
C MET A 485 -11.95 -11.58 -11.53
N GLY A 486 -11.24 -10.86 -10.68
CA GLY A 486 -11.38 -10.94 -9.22
C GLY A 486 -12.48 -10.03 -8.69
N GLU A 487 -12.74 -8.93 -9.41
CA GLU A 487 -13.70 -7.92 -8.98
C GLU A 487 -14.44 -7.26 -10.15
N PHE A 488 -15.70 -6.90 -9.88
CA PHE A 488 -16.44 -5.87 -10.60
C PHE A 488 -16.98 -4.84 -9.60
N ALA A 489 -16.73 -3.56 -9.86
CA ALA A 489 -17.20 -2.47 -9.02
C ALA A 489 -17.79 -1.32 -9.82
N ILE A 490 -18.64 -0.53 -9.16
CA ILE A 490 -19.13 0.77 -9.66
C ILE A 490 -18.59 1.83 -8.70
N GLY A 491 -17.50 2.51 -9.11
CA GLY A 491 -16.99 3.67 -8.40
C GLY A 491 -17.99 4.82 -8.46
N THR A 492 -18.16 5.50 -7.34
CA THR A 492 -19.18 6.57 -7.18
C THR A 492 -18.58 7.88 -6.66
N ASN A 493 -17.25 7.94 -6.46
CA ASN A 493 -16.58 9.15 -6.00
C ASN A 493 -16.32 10.11 -7.17
N THR A 494 -17.39 10.74 -7.63
CA THR A 494 -17.34 11.69 -8.75
C THR A 494 -16.56 12.96 -8.43
N TYR A 495 -16.41 13.31 -7.12
CA TYR A 495 -15.52 14.41 -6.70
C TYR A 495 -14.05 14.08 -6.98
N ALA A 496 -13.61 12.86 -6.70
CA ALA A 496 -12.27 12.40 -7.03
C ALA A 496 -12.03 12.43 -8.56
N TYR A 497 -13.00 11.97 -9.34
CA TYR A 497 -12.96 12.03 -10.80
C TYR A 497 -12.77 13.47 -11.32
N VAL A 498 -13.57 14.40 -10.81
CA VAL A 498 -13.49 15.82 -11.21
C VAL A 498 -12.17 16.44 -10.78
N MET A 499 -11.68 16.15 -9.56
CA MET A 499 -10.38 16.63 -9.08
C MET A 499 -9.23 16.12 -9.96
N GLY A 500 -9.20 14.80 -10.26
CA GLY A 500 -8.18 14.20 -11.11
C GLY A 500 -8.08 14.88 -12.48
N ASN A 501 -9.22 15.13 -13.12
CA ASN A 501 -9.29 15.81 -14.41
C ASN A 501 -8.93 17.31 -14.32
N LYS A 502 -9.44 18.02 -13.30
CA LYS A 502 -9.21 19.46 -13.11
C LYS A 502 -7.73 19.80 -12.98
N TYR A 503 -6.98 18.98 -12.25
CA TYR A 503 -5.55 19.20 -11.99
C TYR A 503 -4.65 18.36 -12.91
N ASN A 504 -5.23 17.52 -13.78
CA ASN A 504 -4.51 16.59 -14.65
C ASN A 504 -3.51 15.71 -13.86
N ILE A 505 -4.05 15.03 -12.84
CA ILE A 505 -3.29 14.21 -11.91
C ILE A 505 -3.78 12.75 -11.84
N ASN A 506 -4.56 12.30 -12.83
CA ASN A 506 -5.08 10.92 -12.85
C ASN A 506 -3.97 9.87 -12.80
N ASP A 507 -2.79 10.18 -13.36
CA ASP A 507 -1.59 9.35 -13.34
C ASP A 507 -0.87 9.30 -11.97
N LYS A 508 -1.29 10.17 -11.04
CA LYS A 508 -0.65 10.35 -9.73
C LYS A 508 -1.56 10.01 -8.57
N LEU A 509 -2.85 9.77 -8.84
CA LEU A 509 -3.79 9.40 -7.77
C LEU A 509 -3.37 8.08 -7.14
N ASP A 510 -3.58 8.00 -5.83
CA ASP A 510 -3.52 6.74 -5.11
C ASP A 510 -4.58 5.76 -5.63
N ILE A 511 -4.28 4.47 -5.61
CA ILE A 511 -5.20 3.44 -6.13
C ILE A 511 -6.56 3.49 -5.41
N LEU A 512 -6.58 3.70 -4.09
CA LEU A 512 -7.80 3.78 -3.29
C LEU A 512 -8.73 4.95 -3.69
N ILE A 513 -8.18 5.96 -4.34
CA ILE A 513 -8.93 7.10 -4.89
C ILE A 513 -9.25 6.84 -6.36
N ALA A 514 -8.26 6.36 -7.14
CA ALA A 514 -8.37 6.18 -8.58
C ALA A 514 -9.45 5.15 -8.95
N GLU A 515 -9.51 4.00 -8.26
CA GLU A 515 -10.51 2.95 -8.49
C GLU A 515 -11.94 3.50 -8.35
N LYS A 516 -12.18 4.40 -7.39
CA LYS A 516 -13.49 4.97 -7.11
C LYS A 516 -13.95 6.04 -8.08
N THR A 517 -13.10 6.42 -9.06
CA THR A 517 -13.40 7.45 -10.06
C THR A 517 -14.26 6.97 -11.25
N GLY A 518 -14.64 5.69 -11.27
CA GLY A 518 -15.47 5.10 -12.33
C GLY A 518 -15.72 3.62 -12.09
N PRO A 519 -16.50 2.94 -12.95
CA PRO A 519 -16.59 1.48 -12.88
C PRO A 519 -15.25 0.86 -13.19
N HIS A 520 -14.88 -0.15 -12.39
CA HIS A 520 -13.61 -0.84 -12.53
C HIS A 520 -13.74 -2.36 -12.45
N PHE A 521 -12.70 -3.02 -12.93
CA PHE A 521 -12.61 -4.47 -13.05
C PHE A 521 -11.21 -4.89 -12.62
N ALA A 522 -11.11 -5.64 -11.52
CA ALA A 522 -9.83 -6.17 -11.13
C ALA A 522 -9.56 -7.54 -11.76
N PHE A 523 -8.30 -7.75 -12.16
CA PHE A 523 -7.82 -9.04 -12.63
C PHE A 523 -6.77 -9.60 -11.67
N GLY A 524 -6.93 -10.89 -11.34
CA GLY A 524 -6.15 -11.61 -10.35
C GLY A 524 -7.02 -12.13 -9.21
N ASP A 525 -6.58 -11.89 -7.99
CA ASP A 525 -7.27 -12.32 -6.77
C ASP A 525 -8.52 -11.48 -6.50
N THR A 526 -9.46 -12.02 -5.69
CA THR A 526 -10.65 -11.26 -5.27
C THR A 526 -10.31 -10.25 -4.18
N CYS A 527 -11.14 -9.23 -3.96
CA CYS A 527 -10.97 -8.27 -2.85
C CYS A 527 -10.98 -8.93 -1.47
N PHE A 528 -11.55 -10.12 -1.37
CA PHE A 528 -11.63 -10.87 -0.12
C PHE A 528 -10.53 -11.92 0.04
N SER A 529 -9.53 -11.93 -0.82
CA SER A 529 -8.45 -12.91 -0.82
C SER A 529 -7.77 -13.02 0.54
N LEU A 530 -7.66 -14.28 1.02
CA LEU A 530 -7.15 -14.67 2.34
C LEU A 530 -8.10 -14.35 3.51
N GLU A 531 -9.14 -13.56 3.32
CA GLU A 531 -10.16 -13.18 4.33
C GLU A 531 -11.57 -13.68 3.98
N GLU A 532 -11.72 -14.56 2.99
CA GLU A 532 -13.04 -15.06 2.53
C GLU A 532 -13.83 -15.78 3.63
N HIS A 533 -13.12 -16.31 4.63
CA HIS A 533 -13.72 -17.01 5.78
C HIS A 533 -14.30 -16.07 6.84
N ILE A 534 -14.00 -14.76 6.77
CA ILE A 534 -14.50 -13.76 7.72
C ILE A 534 -15.90 -13.33 7.28
N ASP A 535 -16.91 -13.47 8.14
CA ASP A 535 -18.25 -12.99 7.84
C ASP A 535 -18.26 -11.46 7.78
N THR A 536 -18.65 -10.90 6.64
CA THR A 536 -18.77 -9.46 6.40
C THR A 536 -20.23 -9.10 6.12
N PHE A 537 -20.68 -7.97 6.66
CA PHE A 537 -22.06 -7.54 6.58
C PHE A 537 -22.16 -6.13 6.06
N ASN A 538 -23.11 -5.88 5.17
CA ASN A 538 -23.48 -4.54 4.78
C ASN A 538 -24.17 -3.79 5.94
N PRO A 539 -24.22 -2.45 5.88
CA PRO A 539 -24.88 -1.64 6.92
C PRO A 539 -26.36 -1.96 7.16
N ASP A 540 -27.05 -2.56 6.20
CA ASP A 540 -28.43 -3.05 6.33
C ASP A 540 -28.53 -4.40 7.11
N GLY A 541 -27.39 -4.99 7.46
CA GLY A 541 -27.27 -6.23 8.22
C GLY A 541 -27.27 -7.49 7.35
N LYS A 542 -27.33 -7.39 6.02
CA LYS A 542 -27.22 -8.54 5.13
C LYS A 542 -25.79 -9.00 5.00
N LYS A 543 -25.60 -10.32 4.96
CA LYS A 543 -24.29 -10.96 4.79
C LYS A 543 -23.87 -10.93 3.32
N ILE A 544 -22.64 -10.52 3.07
CA ILE A 544 -22.03 -10.57 1.74
C ILE A 544 -21.65 -12.02 1.44
N ILE A 545 -22.22 -12.60 0.37
CA ILE A 545 -22.00 -14.00 -0.01
C ILE A 545 -21.08 -14.17 -1.21
N ALA A 546 -20.90 -13.16 -2.05
CA ALA A 546 -20.06 -13.20 -3.25
C ALA A 546 -18.61 -12.78 -2.95
N LYS A 547 -17.93 -13.54 -2.10
CA LYS A 547 -16.52 -13.34 -1.74
C LYS A 547 -15.58 -14.22 -2.55
N ASP A 548 -16.10 -15.31 -3.08
CA ASP A 548 -15.39 -16.29 -3.89
C ASP A 548 -15.85 -16.26 -5.35
N ASN A 549 -14.92 -16.58 -6.23
CA ASN A 549 -15.21 -17.03 -7.58
C ASN A 549 -14.78 -18.49 -7.77
N GLU A 550 -14.91 -19.04 -8.98
CA GLU A 550 -14.60 -20.45 -9.29
C GLU A 550 -13.09 -20.77 -9.15
N VAL A 551 -12.25 -19.76 -8.97
CA VAL A 551 -10.80 -19.93 -8.74
C VAL A 551 -10.48 -19.87 -7.25
N SER A 552 -10.83 -18.80 -6.55
CA SER A 552 -10.48 -18.63 -5.14
C SER A 552 -11.07 -19.73 -4.25
N ILE A 553 -12.25 -20.27 -4.59
CA ILE A 553 -12.88 -21.40 -3.88
C ILE A 553 -12.01 -22.67 -3.86
N LYS A 554 -11.02 -22.80 -4.78
CA LYS A 554 -10.10 -23.95 -4.83
C LYS A 554 -9.23 -24.07 -3.58
N ARG A 555 -9.07 -22.97 -2.81
CA ARG A 555 -8.38 -23.01 -1.51
C ARG A 555 -8.98 -24.04 -0.54
N LEU A 556 -10.28 -24.36 -0.70
CA LEU A 556 -10.99 -25.33 0.13
C LEU A 556 -10.85 -26.79 -0.37
N SER A 557 -10.11 -27.02 -1.45
CA SER A 557 -9.89 -28.35 -2.00
C SER A 557 -9.04 -29.21 -1.06
N ASP A 558 -9.32 -30.51 -0.99
CA ASP A 558 -8.44 -31.48 -0.31
C ASP A 558 -7.17 -31.80 -1.12
N ASN A 559 -7.07 -31.32 -2.37
CA ASN A 559 -5.94 -31.52 -3.26
C ASN A 559 -5.00 -30.31 -3.22
N ALA A 560 -3.77 -30.51 -2.76
CA ALA A 560 -2.77 -29.45 -2.66
C ALA A 560 -2.45 -28.76 -4.00
N ASP A 561 -2.50 -29.51 -5.13
CA ASP A 561 -2.29 -28.93 -6.47
C ASP A 561 -3.45 -28.00 -6.90
N GLU A 562 -4.67 -28.24 -6.44
CA GLU A 562 -5.79 -27.33 -6.68
C GLU A 562 -5.73 -26.13 -5.71
N GLN A 563 -5.39 -26.36 -4.43
CA GLN A 563 -5.20 -25.27 -3.47
C GLN A 563 -4.16 -24.24 -3.95
N SER A 564 -3.05 -24.70 -4.52
CA SER A 564 -1.99 -23.81 -5.02
C SER A 564 -2.41 -22.94 -6.21
N LYS A 565 -3.56 -23.19 -6.81
CA LYS A 565 -4.11 -22.42 -7.94
C LYS A 565 -5.20 -21.42 -7.51
N ALA A 566 -5.47 -21.32 -6.21
CA ALA A 566 -6.53 -20.46 -5.69
C ALA A 566 -6.18 -18.97 -5.77
N TYR A 567 -4.90 -18.64 -5.70
CA TYR A 567 -4.41 -17.28 -5.68
C TYR A 567 -3.29 -17.03 -6.70
N PHE A 568 -3.26 -15.80 -7.20
CA PHE A 568 -2.28 -15.31 -8.18
C PHE A 568 -1.25 -14.37 -7.55
N GLY A 569 -1.54 -13.84 -6.36
CA GLY A 569 -0.69 -12.87 -5.68
C GLY A 569 -0.69 -11.49 -6.36
N CYS A 570 -1.72 -11.18 -7.13
CA CYS A 570 -1.95 -9.88 -7.74
C CYS A 570 -3.44 -9.54 -7.79
N HIS A 571 -3.74 -8.23 -7.75
CA HIS A 571 -5.06 -7.64 -7.90
C HIS A 571 -4.85 -6.30 -8.61
N THR A 572 -5.37 -6.13 -9.82
CA THR A 572 -5.10 -4.94 -10.64
C THR A 572 -6.38 -4.36 -11.21
N ASP A 573 -6.74 -3.16 -10.75
CA ASP A 573 -7.98 -2.47 -11.09
C ASP A 573 -7.85 -1.71 -12.41
N ILE A 574 -8.75 -1.98 -13.34
CA ILE A 574 -8.88 -1.30 -14.61
C ILE A 574 -10.16 -0.48 -14.60
N THR A 575 -10.03 0.84 -14.43
CA THR A 575 -11.14 1.79 -14.34
C THR A 575 -11.49 2.37 -15.69
N ILE A 576 -12.78 2.40 -16.03
CA ILE A 576 -13.31 3.13 -17.19
C ILE A 576 -13.71 4.55 -16.72
N PRO A 577 -13.09 5.62 -17.25
CA PRO A 577 -13.49 6.98 -16.91
C PRO A 577 -14.94 7.26 -17.34
N TYR A 578 -15.70 8.05 -16.59
CA TYR A 578 -17.09 8.41 -16.94
C TYR A 578 -17.22 9.05 -18.33
N ALA A 579 -16.21 9.79 -18.79
CA ALA A 579 -16.17 10.34 -20.14
C ALA A 579 -16.18 9.29 -21.25
N GLU A 580 -15.69 8.08 -20.96
CA GLU A 580 -15.62 6.93 -21.88
C GLU A 580 -16.68 5.88 -21.63
N LEU A 581 -17.41 5.97 -20.51
CA LEU A 581 -18.45 5.04 -20.11
C LEU A 581 -19.76 5.35 -20.86
N GLY A 582 -20.31 4.34 -21.52
CA GLY A 582 -21.67 4.36 -22.06
C GLY A 582 -22.68 4.05 -20.96
N ASP A 583 -23.20 2.83 -20.98
CA ASP A 583 -24.29 2.40 -20.09
C ASP A 583 -23.84 1.28 -19.15
N ILE A 584 -24.45 1.23 -17.96
CA ILE A 584 -24.43 0.08 -17.06
C ILE A 584 -25.88 -0.34 -16.83
N VAL A 585 -26.21 -1.56 -17.30
CA VAL A 585 -27.56 -2.10 -17.28
C VAL A 585 -27.59 -3.42 -16.52
N ALA A 586 -28.39 -3.48 -15.46
CA ALA A 586 -28.67 -4.71 -14.72
C ALA A 586 -29.76 -5.53 -15.44
N ILE A 587 -29.49 -6.81 -15.73
CA ILE A 587 -30.39 -7.72 -16.44
C ILE A 587 -30.84 -8.82 -15.51
N ARG A 588 -32.14 -8.92 -15.25
CA ARG A 588 -32.74 -9.92 -14.35
C ARG A 588 -32.96 -11.28 -15.03
N ASN A 589 -33.28 -12.29 -14.24
CA ASN A 589 -33.57 -13.63 -14.73
C ASN A 589 -34.75 -13.69 -15.74
N ASP A 590 -35.72 -12.83 -15.63
CA ASP A 590 -36.85 -12.72 -16.55
C ASP A 590 -36.56 -11.88 -17.81
N GLY A 591 -35.36 -11.37 -17.95
CA GLY A 591 -34.94 -10.50 -19.04
C GLY A 591 -35.31 -9.02 -18.85
N THR A 592 -35.86 -8.64 -17.70
CA THR A 592 -36.12 -7.22 -17.40
C THR A 592 -34.79 -6.47 -17.19
N GLU A 593 -34.68 -5.31 -17.80
CA GLU A 593 -33.51 -4.44 -17.72
C GLU A 593 -33.75 -3.25 -16.80
N VAL A 594 -32.75 -2.90 -16.01
CA VAL A 594 -32.73 -1.68 -15.18
C VAL A 594 -31.43 -0.94 -15.44
N THR A 595 -31.53 0.28 -15.99
CA THR A 595 -30.38 1.11 -16.26
C THR A 595 -29.93 1.84 -14.99
N ILE A 596 -28.68 1.69 -14.60
CA ILE A 596 -28.06 2.35 -13.45
C ILE A 596 -27.34 3.60 -13.93
N ILE A 597 -26.53 3.46 -14.98
CA ILE A 597 -25.80 4.54 -15.64
C ILE A 597 -26.20 4.56 -17.11
N GLN A 598 -26.47 5.73 -17.64
CA GLN A 598 -26.72 5.98 -19.05
C GLN A 598 -25.84 7.11 -19.55
N ASP A 599 -25.10 6.85 -20.62
CA ASP A 599 -24.21 7.85 -21.23
C ASP A 599 -23.20 8.44 -20.22
N GLY A 600 -22.70 7.57 -19.30
CA GLY A 600 -21.76 7.93 -18.25
C GLY A 600 -22.35 8.75 -17.10
N LYS A 601 -23.69 8.83 -16.97
CA LYS A 601 -24.40 9.54 -15.89
C LYS A 601 -25.28 8.60 -15.11
N PHE A 602 -25.33 8.77 -13.81
CA PHE A 602 -26.22 8.03 -12.94
C PHE A 602 -27.68 8.44 -13.20
N VAL A 603 -28.52 7.48 -13.56
CA VAL A 603 -29.94 7.69 -13.88
C VAL A 603 -30.88 6.90 -13.00
N LEU A 604 -30.35 5.98 -12.19
CA LEU A 604 -31.14 5.25 -11.21
C LEU A 604 -31.68 6.21 -10.15
N SER A 605 -32.97 6.05 -9.81
CA SER A 605 -33.60 6.91 -8.79
C SER A 605 -32.85 6.83 -7.45
N GLY A 606 -32.53 8.02 -6.89
CA GLY A 606 -31.77 8.16 -5.65
C GLY A 606 -30.25 8.14 -5.81
N THR A 607 -29.74 8.17 -7.05
CA THR A 607 -28.30 8.30 -7.36
C THR A 607 -27.94 9.61 -8.07
N GLU A 608 -28.92 10.45 -8.37
CA GLU A 608 -28.77 11.65 -9.19
C GLU A 608 -27.75 12.65 -8.62
N GLU A 609 -27.59 12.67 -7.30
CA GLU A 609 -26.64 13.55 -6.61
C GLU A 609 -25.17 13.21 -6.91
N LEU A 610 -24.88 12.04 -7.49
CA LEU A 610 -23.54 11.67 -7.96
C LEU A 610 -23.16 12.44 -9.23
N ASN A 611 -24.14 12.96 -9.99
CA ASN A 611 -23.88 13.76 -11.20
C ASN A 611 -23.53 15.20 -10.82
N ILE A 612 -22.29 15.44 -10.44
CA ILE A 612 -21.82 16.79 -10.09
C ILE A 612 -21.33 17.57 -11.32
N GLU A 613 -21.14 18.87 -11.17
CA GLU A 613 -20.57 19.71 -12.22
C GLU A 613 -19.12 19.28 -12.55
N GLY A 614 -18.81 19.12 -13.83
CA GLY A 614 -17.49 18.69 -14.28
C GLY A 614 -17.34 17.19 -14.53
N MET A 615 -18.40 16.40 -14.24
CA MET A 615 -18.46 14.96 -14.53
C MET A 615 -18.73 14.66 -16.02
#